data_41c2dd373e3065c81dbaccda5f69ff9d
#
_entry.id   41c2dd373e3065c81dbaccda5f69ff9d
#
_cell.length_a   1.000
_cell.length_b   1.000
_cell.length_c   1.000
_cell.angle_alpha   90.00
_cell.angle_beta   90.00
_cell.angle_gamma   90.00
#
_symmetry.space_group_name_H-M   'P 1'
#
loop_
_entity.id
_entity.type
_entity.pdbx_description
1 polymer ?
#
loop_
_entity_poly.entity_id
_entity_poly.type
_entity_poly.pdbx_seq_one_letter_code
_entity_poly.pdbx_strand_id
1 'polypeptide(L)'
;QMCIRDRSGVTNKRRLSALGPGGLSRDRASMEVRDVHPSHFGRMCPIESPEGPNIGLIGSLATFGRVNPFGFIETPYRKVVNGHVTDEVEYMTADRDLDHVIAQANQELDENGNFVQKSALARVGEEEAVDVPVSSVDYMDVSPRQMVSLGASLIPFLEHDEGHRALMGTNMQRQAVPLI
;
A
#
# COMPACT_ATOMS: atom_id res chain seq x y z
N GLN A 1 7.10 -2.19 24.30
CA GLN A 1 8.20 -2.26 23.31
C GLN A 1 7.99 -3.48 22.45
N MET A 2 7.72 -3.27 21.15
CA MET A 2 7.68 -4.39 20.21
C MET A 2 9.12 -4.91 20.04
N CYS A 3 9.33 -6.16 20.41
CA CYS A 3 10.65 -6.79 20.29
C CYS A 3 11.06 -6.86 18.81
N ILE A 4 12.34 -6.66 18.50
CA ILE A 4 12.89 -6.80 17.15
C ILE A 4 12.57 -8.19 16.57
N ARG A 5 12.57 -9.22 17.41
CA ARG A 5 12.19 -10.58 17.06
C ARG A 5 10.74 -10.68 16.60
N ASP A 6 9.80 -10.08 17.34
CA ASP A 6 8.37 -10.12 17.01
C ASP A 6 8.08 -9.42 15.71
N ARG A 7 8.69 -8.25 15.48
CA ARG A 7 8.64 -7.51 14.23
C ARG A 7 9.17 -8.33 13.06
N SER A 8 10.34 -8.96 13.21
CA SER A 8 10.94 -9.82 12.19
C SER A 8 10.03 -11.00 11.86
N GLY A 9 9.40 -11.61 12.86
CA GLY A 9 8.45 -12.70 12.69
C GLY A 9 7.20 -12.28 11.90
N VAL A 10 6.59 -11.14 12.25
CA VAL A 10 5.42 -10.62 11.54
C VAL A 10 5.77 -10.25 10.10
N THR A 11 6.87 -9.53 9.89
CA THR A 11 7.32 -9.13 8.55
C THR A 11 7.57 -10.34 7.65
N ASN A 12 8.16 -11.40 8.20
CA ASN A 12 8.44 -12.61 7.45
C ASN A 12 7.17 -13.35 7.00
N LYS A 13 6.14 -13.38 7.84
CA LYS A 13 4.83 -13.98 7.52
C LYS A 13 4.04 -13.20 6.44
N ARG A 14 4.35 -11.95 6.24
CA ARG A 14 3.70 -11.06 5.27
C ARG A 14 4.50 -10.89 3.98
N ARG A 15 5.50 -11.72 3.75
CA ARG A 15 6.33 -11.68 2.54
C ARG A 15 5.60 -12.30 1.35
N LEU A 16 5.68 -11.63 0.20
CA LEU A 16 5.17 -12.07 -1.08
C LEU A 16 6.34 -12.37 -2.02
N SER A 17 6.23 -13.45 -2.78
CA SER A 17 7.27 -13.85 -3.74
C SER A 17 6.63 -14.22 -5.07
N ALA A 18 7.20 -13.71 -6.16
CA ALA A 18 6.86 -14.12 -7.52
C ALA A 18 7.61 -15.37 -7.96
N LEU A 19 8.56 -15.84 -7.16
CA LEU A 19 9.41 -17.00 -7.43
C LEU A 19 8.78 -18.28 -6.88
N GLY A 20 9.12 -19.41 -7.47
CA GLY A 20 8.74 -20.73 -6.97
C GLY A 20 7.84 -21.52 -7.93
N PRO A 21 7.26 -22.65 -7.48
CA PRO A 21 6.38 -23.47 -8.30
C PRO A 21 5.15 -22.70 -8.76
N GLY A 22 4.91 -22.67 -10.08
CA GLY A 22 3.83 -21.87 -10.69
C GLY A 22 4.14 -20.37 -10.85
N GLY A 23 5.31 -19.90 -10.40
CA GLY A 23 5.77 -18.52 -10.53
C GLY A 23 6.85 -18.34 -11.59
N LEU A 24 7.56 -17.20 -11.51
CA LEU A 24 8.64 -16.83 -12.40
C LEU A 24 9.97 -17.44 -11.96
N SER A 25 10.90 -17.63 -12.90
CA SER A 25 12.31 -17.84 -12.61
C SER A 25 13.07 -16.52 -12.73
N ARG A 26 14.17 -16.35 -11.97
CA ARG A 26 14.98 -15.12 -11.99
C ARG A 26 15.46 -14.76 -13.39
N ASP A 27 15.88 -15.75 -14.18
CA ASP A 27 16.46 -15.55 -15.52
C ASP A 27 15.42 -15.16 -16.55
N ARG A 28 14.14 -15.45 -16.30
CA ARG A 28 13.03 -15.12 -17.19
C ARG A 28 12.25 -13.89 -16.78
N ALA A 29 12.55 -13.32 -15.61
CA ALA A 29 11.90 -12.12 -15.12
C ALA A 29 12.44 -10.88 -15.85
N SER A 30 11.59 -10.27 -16.68
CA SER A 30 11.88 -8.97 -17.34
C SER A 30 11.86 -7.82 -16.34
N MET A 31 12.32 -6.65 -16.76
CA MET A 31 12.25 -5.44 -15.94
C MET A 31 10.79 -5.04 -15.64
N GLU A 32 9.88 -5.25 -16.57
CA GLU A 32 8.46 -4.89 -16.42
C GLU A 32 7.78 -5.58 -15.23
N VAL A 33 8.05 -6.87 -15.00
CA VAL A 33 7.47 -7.61 -13.86
C VAL A 33 8.07 -7.22 -12.51
N ARG A 34 9.15 -6.44 -12.51
CA ARG A 34 9.83 -5.92 -11.31
C ARG A 34 9.39 -4.51 -10.96
N ASP A 35 8.65 -3.84 -11.84
CA ASP A 35 8.17 -2.48 -11.64
C ASP A 35 7.00 -2.42 -10.65
N VAL A 36 6.81 -1.25 -10.07
CA VAL A 36 5.65 -0.95 -9.25
C VAL A 36 4.47 -0.60 -10.18
N HIS A 37 3.40 -1.34 -10.05
CA HIS A 37 2.17 -1.12 -10.81
C HIS A 37 1.13 -0.40 -9.94
N PRO A 38 0.25 0.46 -10.48
CA PRO A 38 -0.82 1.13 -9.72
C PRO A 38 -1.70 0.18 -8.90
N SER A 39 -1.93 -1.04 -9.38
CA SER A 39 -2.67 -2.08 -8.65
C SER A 39 -2.02 -2.54 -7.33
N HIS A 40 -0.74 -2.19 -7.11
CA HIS A 40 -0.02 -2.48 -5.86
C HIS A 40 -0.44 -1.57 -4.71
N PHE A 41 -1.12 -0.45 -4.98
CA PHE A 41 -1.55 0.48 -3.94
C PHE A 41 -2.38 -0.23 -2.87
N GLY A 42 -1.98 -0.07 -1.62
CA GLY A 42 -2.64 -0.69 -0.47
C GLY A 42 -2.51 -2.21 -0.37
N ARG A 43 -1.87 -2.87 -1.33
CA ARG A 43 -1.70 -4.33 -1.41
C ARG A 43 -0.26 -4.75 -1.24
N MET A 44 0.65 -4.20 -2.02
CA MET A 44 2.08 -4.46 -1.92
C MET A 44 2.84 -3.18 -1.64
N CYS A 45 3.78 -3.22 -0.69
CA CYS A 45 4.62 -2.08 -0.39
C CYS A 45 5.57 -1.78 -1.58
N PRO A 46 5.60 -0.53 -2.10
CA PRO A 46 6.46 -0.20 -3.23
C PRO A 46 7.94 -0.08 -2.87
N ILE A 47 8.28 0.06 -1.59
CA ILE A 47 9.64 0.34 -1.12
C ILE A 47 10.28 -0.82 -0.35
N GLU A 48 9.53 -1.80 0.13
CA GLU A 48 10.09 -2.96 0.81
C GLU A 48 10.36 -4.10 -0.18
N SER A 49 11.58 -4.15 -0.69
CA SER A 49 12.07 -5.18 -1.60
C SER A 49 13.54 -5.48 -1.28
N PRO A 50 14.04 -6.71 -1.52
CA PRO A 50 15.46 -6.99 -1.35
C PRO A 50 16.29 -6.22 -2.39
N GLU A 51 17.54 -5.97 -2.04
CA GLU A 51 18.56 -5.50 -2.98
C GLU A 51 19.16 -6.68 -3.74
N GLY A 52 19.56 -6.47 -5.00
CA GLY A 52 20.23 -7.49 -5.82
C GLY A 52 19.29 -8.22 -6.79
N PRO A 53 19.57 -9.51 -7.15
CA PRO A 53 18.88 -10.21 -8.23
C PRO A 53 17.37 -10.39 -8.04
N ASN A 54 16.90 -10.34 -6.81
CA ASN A 54 15.48 -10.54 -6.45
C ASN A 54 14.69 -9.22 -6.33
N ILE A 55 15.28 -8.08 -6.66
CA ILE A 55 14.59 -6.79 -6.59
C ILE A 55 13.31 -6.82 -7.43
N GLY A 56 12.20 -6.36 -6.87
CA GLY A 56 10.88 -6.35 -7.52
C GLY A 56 10.19 -7.73 -7.60
N LEU A 57 10.88 -8.84 -7.38
CA LEU A 57 10.29 -10.20 -7.38
C LEU A 57 9.84 -10.66 -5.99
N ILE A 58 10.41 -10.08 -4.96
CA ILE A 58 10.02 -10.33 -3.57
C ILE A 58 9.58 -9.00 -2.98
N GLY A 59 8.43 -8.98 -2.36
CA GLY A 59 7.86 -7.81 -1.72
C GLY A 59 7.20 -8.16 -0.39
N SER A 60 6.56 -7.18 0.19
CA SER A 60 5.81 -7.35 1.43
C SER A 60 4.38 -6.83 1.27
N LEU A 61 3.45 -7.48 1.95
CA LEU A 61 2.07 -7.06 2.01
C LEU A 61 1.98 -5.70 2.71
N ALA A 62 1.22 -4.78 2.13
CA ALA A 62 0.96 -3.47 2.75
C ALA A 62 0.22 -3.63 4.09
N THR A 63 0.30 -2.63 4.95
CA THR A 63 -0.17 -2.71 6.34
C THR A 63 -1.63 -3.15 6.45
N PHE A 64 -2.50 -2.60 5.62
CA PHE A 64 -3.95 -2.91 5.62
C PHE A 64 -4.35 -3.98 4.58
N GLY A 65 -3.42 -4.43 3.75
CA GLY A 65 -3.67 -5.47 2.77
C GLY A 65 -3.98 -6.81 3.42
N ARG A 66 -4.93 -7.53 2.85
CA ARG A 66 -5.25 -8.91 3.25
C ARG A 66 -5.45 -9.78 2.02
N VAL A 67 -5.31 -11.08 2.19
CA VAL A 67 -5.57 -12.06 1.14
C VAL A 67 -6.98 -12.61 1.33
N ASN A 68 -7.81 -12.57 0.27
CA ASN A 68 -9.15 -13.12 0.30
C ASN A 68 -9.13 -14.66 0.14
N PRO A 69 -10.28 -15.36 0.35
CA PRO A 69 -10.35 -16.81 0.20
C PRO A 69 -10.01 -17.34 -1.21
N PHE A 70 -10.07 -16.47 -2.23
CA PHE A 70 -9.72 -16.81 -3.62
C PHE A 70 -8.23 -16.58 -3.94
N GLY A 71 -7.44 -16.05 -2.99
CA GLY A 71 -6.01 -15.80 -3.16
C GLY A 71 -5.66 -14.41 -3.71
N PHE A 72 -6.62 -13.52 -3.90
CA PHE A 72 -6.37 -12.13 -4.32
C PHE A 72 -6.10 -11.23 -3.10
N ILE A 73 -5.27 -10.23 -3.30
CA ILE A 73 -4.99 -9.23 -2.26
C ILE A 73 -6.02 -8.12 -2.35
N GLU A 74 -6.65 -7.81 -1.23
CA GLU A 74 -7.64 -6.75 -1.06
C GLU A 74 -7.11 -5.65 -0.16
N THR A 75 -7.60 -4.44 -0.37
CA THR A 75 -7.32 -3.28 0.47
C THR A 75 -8.62 -2.59 0.89
N PRO A 76 -8.70 -2.02 2.11
CA PRO A 76 -9.91 -1.37 2.60
C PRO A 76 -10.05 0.05 2.06
N TYR A 77 -11.29 0.45 1.81
CA TYR A 77 -11.69 1.81 1.48
C TYR A 77 -12.92 2.21 2.29
N ARG A 78 -13.03 3.48 2.63
CA ARG A 78 -14.20 4.06 3.27
C ARG A 78 -15.19 4.52 2.19
N LYS A 79 -16.44 4.14 2.32
CA LYS A 79 -17.48 4.53 1.37
C LYS A 79 -17.85 6.00 1.53
N VAL A 80 -18.00 6.70 0.41
CA VAL A 80 -18.44 8.09 0.36
C VAL A 80 -19.83 8.16 -0.28
N VAL A 81 -20.74 8.88 0.34
CA VAL A 81 -22.10 9.08 -0.16
C VAL A 81 -22.40 10.58 -0.18
N ASN A 82 -22.59 11.13 -1.37
CA ASN A 82 -22.89 12.55 -1.58
C ASN A 82 -21.90 13.51 -0.86
N GLY A 83 -20.61 13.21 -0.91
CA GLY A 83 -19.58 14.02 -0.27
C GLY A 83 -19.44 13.82 1.25
N HIS A 84 -20.13 12.82 1.80
CA HIS A 84 -20.02 12.42 3.20
C HIS A 84 -19.26 11.08 3.30
N VAL A 85 -18.17 11.06 4.06
CA VAL A 85 -17.37 9.87 4.32
C VAL A 85 -18.04 9.07 5.44
N THR A 86 -18.47 7.85 5.12
CA THR A 86 -19.13 6.98 6.08
C THR A 86 -18.12 6.14 6.89
N ASP A 87 -18.55 5.54 7.97
CA ASP A 87 -17.75 4.57 8.75
C ASP A 87 -17.76 3.17 8.13
N GLU A 88 -18.50 2.98 7.04
CA GLU A 88 -18.54 1.71 6.31
C GLU A 88 -17.24 1.50 5.55
N VAL A 89 -16.56 0.38 5.84
CA VAL A 89 -15.30 -0.01 5.20
C VAL A 89 -15.56 -1.22 4.31
N GLU A 90 -15.23 -1.08 3.04
CA GLU A 90 -15.30 -2.16 2.06
C GLU A 90 -13.90 -2.55 1.59
N TYR A 91 -13.64 -3.87 1.53
CA TYR A 91 -12.41 -4.40 0.96
C TYR A 91 -12.59 -4.69 -0.52
N MET A 92 -11.70 -4.16 -1.33
CA MET A 92 -11.76 -4.32 -2.78
C MET A 92 -10.46 -4.87 -3.37
N THR A 93 -10.61 -5.69 -4.40
CA THR A 93 -9.54 -6.15 -5.29
C THR A 93 -9.17 -5.08 -6.30
N ALA A 94 -8.01 -5.23 -6.95
CA ALA A 94 -7.50 -4.20 -7.87
C ALA A 94 -8.35 -3.97 -9.12
N ASP A 95 -9.04 -4.99 -9.59
CA ASP A 95 -9.97 -4.90 -10.72
C ASP A 95 -11.20 -4.04 -10.39
N ARG A 96 -11.67 -4.11 -9.14
CA ARG A 96 -12.83 -3.34 -8.69
C ARG A 96 -12.49 -1.88 -8.39
N ASP A 97 -11.32 -1.60 -7.83
CA ASP A 97 -10.97 -0.23 -7.46
C ASP A 97 -10.67 0.66 -8.67
N LEU A 98 -10.29 0.08 -9.81
CA LEU A 98 -10.13 0.81 -11.07
C LEU A 98 -11.42 1.43 -11.62
N ASP A 99 -12.58 0.86 -11.27
CA ASP A 99 -13.89 1.33 -11.72
C ASP A 99 -14.43 2.49 -10.87
N HIS A 100 -13.75 2.86 -9.80
CA HIS A 100 -14.22 3.84 -8.83
C HIS A 100 -13.29 5.06 -8.70
N VAL A 101 -13.89 6.18 -8.29
CA VAL A 101 -13.15 7.41 -7.94
C VAL A 101 -12.82 7.37 -6.45
N ILE A 102 -11.53 7.27 -6.13
CA ILE A 102 -11.06 7.06 -4.75
C ILE A 102 -10.25 8.27 -4.28
N ALA A 103 -10.79 9.02 -3.33
CA ALA A 103 -10.11 10.17 -2.74
C ALA A 103 -8.94 9.74 -1.85
N GLN A 104 -7.87 10.53 -1.85
CA GLN A 104 -6.72 10.32 -0.97
C GLN A 104 -7.08 10.60 0.50
N ALA A 105 -6.42 9.90 1.42
CA ALA A 105 -6.67 9.99 2.86
C ALA A 105 -6.31 11.33 3.52
N ASN A 106 -5.56 12.19 2.82
CA ASN A 106 -5.10 13.49 3.31
C ASN A 106 -6.11 14.63 3.10
N GLN A 107 -7.33 14.33 2.63
CA GLN A 107 -8.36 15.34 2.46
C GLN A 107 -8.89 15.83 3.81
N GLU A 108 -9.15 17.14 3.88
CA GLU A 108 -9.75 17.76 5.07
C GLU A 108 -11.25 17.43 5.15
N LEU A 109 -11.64 16.87 6.29
CA LEU A 109 -13.03 16.56 6.63
C LEU A 109 -13.48 17.43 7.79
N ASP A 110 -14.77 17.80 7.81
CA ASP A 110 -15.40 18.45 8.95
C ASP A 110 -15.68 17.46 10.10
N GLU A 111 -16.18 17.95 11.23
CA GLU A 111 -16.56 17.13 12.38
C GLU A 111 -17.64 16.08 12.07
N ASN A 112 -18.39 16.29 11.00
CA ASN A 112 -19.45 15.39 10.56
C ASN A 112 -18.99 14.43 9.44
N GLY A 113 -17.72 14.49 9.02
CA GLY A 113 -17.18 13.63 7.98
C GLY A 113 -17.46 14.08 6.55
N ASN A 114 -17.85 15.33 6.33
CA ASN A 114 -18.01 15.89 4.99
C ASN A 114 -16.71 16.53 4.50
N PHE A 115 -16.48 16.52 3.19
CA PHE A 115 -15.35 17.23 2.62
C PHE A 115 -15.52 18.74 2.80
N VAL A 116 -14.49 19.40 3.30
CA VAL A 116 -14.46 20.86 3.49
C VAL A 116 -14.33 21.58 2.13
N GLN A 117 -13.56 21.01 1.22
CA GLN A 117 -13.33 21.56 -0.12
C GLN A 117 -14.35 21.03 -1.12
N LYS A 118 -14.57 21.78 -2.21
CA LYS A 118 -15.49 21.37 -3.29
C LYS A 118 -14.88 20.37 -4.25
N SER A 119 -13.55 20.28 -4.26
CA SER A 119 -12.76 19.30 -5.04
C SER A 119 -11.88 18.48 -4.12
N ALA A 120 -11.57 17.29 -4.55
CA ALA A 120 -10.68 16.36 -3.84
C ALA A 120 -9.67 15.75 -4.80
N LEU A 121 -8.46 15.54 -4.31
CA LEU A 121 -7.44 14.82 -5.04
C LEU A 121 -7.76 13.32 -4.96
N ALA A 122 -7.96 12.69 -6.11
CA ALA A 122 -8.40 11.30 -6.20
C ALA A 122 -7.61 10.50 -7.24
N ARG A 123 -7.66 9.19 -7.12
CA ARG A 123 -7.27 8.24 -8.16
C ARG A 123 -8.49 7.92 -9.01
N VAL A 124 -8.31 7.94 -10.33
CA VAL A 124 -9.35 7.60 -11.30
C VAL A 124 -8.75 6.59 -12.30
N GLY A 125 -9.16 5.34 -12.20
CA GLY A 125 -8.55 4.27 -12.98
C GLY A 125 -7.04 4.13 -12.68
N GLU A 126 -6.21 4.31 -13.70
CA GLU A 126 -4.74 4.26 -13.58
C GLU A 126 -4.10 5.62 -13.25
N GLU A 127 -4.86 6.71 -13.25
CA GLU A 127 -4.37 8.05 -12.93
C GLU A 127 -4.33 8.26 -11.42
N GLU A 128 -3.16 8.60 -10.86
CA GLU A 128 -2.93 8.60 -9.40
C GLU A 128 -3.34 9.88 -8.68
N ALA A 129 -3.37 11.01 -9.38
CA ALA A 129 -3.61 12.31 -8.75
C ALA A 129 -4.39 13.25 -9.67
N VAL A 130 -5.70 13.11 -9.68
CA VAL A 130 -6.61 13.95 -10.44
C VAL A 130 -7.47 14.77 -9.48
N ASP A 131 -7.64 16.07 -9.77
CA ASP A 131 -8.55 16.91 -9.01
C ASP A 131 -9.96 16.72 -9.52
N VAL A 132 -10.83 16.15 -8.71
CA VAL A 132 -12.20 15.81 -9.07
C VAL A 132 -13.21 16.52 -8.14
N PRO A 133 -14.42 16.82 -8.63
CA PRO A 133 -15.47 17.34 -7.75
C PRO A 133 -15.87 16.29 -6.70
N VAL A 134 -16.07 16.71 -5.46
CA VAL A 134 -16.42 15.83 -4.34
C VAL A 134 -17.68 14.99 -4.62
N SER A 135 -18.60 15.50 -5.44
CA SER A 135 -19.82 14.77 -5.83
C SER A 135 -19.56 13.50 -6.67
N SER A 136 -18.37 13.37 -7.28
CA SER A 136 -17.99 12.20 -8.08
C SER A 136 -17.15 11.19 -7.31
N VAL A 137 -16.82 11.46 -6.04
CA VAL A 137 -16.01 10.57 -5.20
C VAL A 137 -16.88 9.43 -4.66
N ASP A 138 -16.47 8.19 -4.92
CA ASP A 138 -17.18 6.98 -4.48
C ASP A 138 -16.60 6.44 -3.16
N TYR A 139 -15.28 6.49 -3.01
CA TYR A 139 -14.55 5.96 -1.87
C TYR A 139 -13.41 6.88 -1.45
N MET A 140 -12.92 6.67 -0.25
CA MET A 140 -11.76 7.36 0.30
C MET A 140 -10.79 6.35 0.94
N ASP A 141 -9.50 6.61 0.81
CA ASP A 141 -8.48 5.82 1.50
C ASP A 141 -8.66 5.87 3.03
N VAL A 142 -8.41 4.76 3.69
CA VAL A 142 -8.54 4.65 5.15
C VAL A 142 -7.43 5.41 5.87
N SER A 143 -6.19 5.35 5.34
CA SER A 143 -5.02 5.97 5.95
C SER A 143 -3.92 6.22 4.92
N PRO A 144 -3.11 7.30 5.08
CA PRO A 144 -1.92 7.51 4.26
C PRO A 144 -0.88 6.37 4.36
N ARG A 145 -0.87 5.64 5.48
CA ARG A 145 0.02 4.49 5.70
C ARG A 145 -0.45 3.21 5.02
N GLN A 146 -1.57 3.26 4.34
CA GLN A 146 -2.17 2.11 3.66
C GLN A 146 -1.26 1.54 2.55
N MET A 147 -0.49 2.39 1.88
CA MET A 147 0.37 1.99 0.76
C MET A 147 1.67 1.29 1.17
N VAL A 148 2.09 1.39 2.42
CA VAL A 148 3.38 0.88 2.89
C VAL A 148 3.23 -0.34 3.79
N SER A 149 4.29 -1.17 3.86
CA SER A 149 4.34 -2.32 4.75
C SER A 149 4.54 -1.92 6.22
N LEU A 150 4.39 -2.87 7.11
CA LEU A 150 4.66 -2.67 8.53
C LEU A 150 6.11 -2.18 8.76
N GLY A 151 7.08 -2.79 8.07
CA GLY A 151 8.49 -2.39 8.18
C GLY A 151 8.73 -0.95 7.74
N ALA A 152 8.22 -0.58 6.58
CA ALA A 152 8.34 0.77 6.04
C ALA A 152 7.60 1.81 6.89
N SER A 153 6.44 1.47 7.44
CA SER A 153 5.65 2.38 8.28
C SER A 153 6.34 2.79 9.59
N LEU A 154 7.36 2.06 10.02
CA LEU A 154 8.15 2.34 11.21
C LEU A 154 9.33 3.28 10.96
N ILE A 155 9.61 3.65 9.71
CA ILE A 155 10.64 4.65 9.37
C ILE A 155 10.08 6.04 9.68
N PRO A 156 10.73 6.82 10.58
CA PRO A 156 10.28 8.17 10.85
C PRO A 156 10.51 9.07 9.63
N PHE A 157 9.58 9.99 9.38
CA PHE A 157 9.62 10.92 8.24
C PHE A 157 9.78 10.26 6.87
N LEU A 158 9.17 9.11 6.68
CA LEU A 158 9.24 8.34 5.45
C LEU A 158 8.78 9.15 4.22
N GLU A 159 7.81 10.01 4.38
CA GLU A 159 7.25 10.89 3.35
C GLU A 159 8.26 11.91 2.80
N HIS A 160 9.35 12.18 3.52
CA HIS A 160 10.43 13.09 3.14
C HIS A 160 11.66 12.35 2.59
N ASP A 161 11.63 11.03 2.58
CA ASP A 161 12.74 10.19 2.14
C ASP A 161 12.64 9.84 0.65
N GLU A 162 13.79 9.71 0.02
CA GLU A 162 13.90 9.11 -1.30
C GLU A 162 13.59 7.60 -1.24
N GLY A 163 12.88 7.07 -2.26
CA GLY A 163 12.46 5.67 -2.30
C GLY A 163 13.62 4.68 -2.16
N HIS A 164 14.76 4.93 -2.80
CA HIS A 164 15.94 4.07 -2.70
C HIS A 164 16.51 4.03 -1.28
N ARG A 165 16.58 5.17 -0.59
CA ARG A 165 17.02 5.27 0.81
C ARG A 165 16.05 4.57 1.76
N ALA A 166 14.76 4.70 1.51
CA ALA A 166 13.72 4.01 2.27
C ALA A 166 13.83 2.47 2.10
N LEU A 167 14.10 1.98 0.90
CA LEU A 167 14.35 0.56 0.62
C LEU A 167 15.59 0.07 1.39
N MET A 168 16.68 0.81 1.38
CA MET A 168 17.88 0.50 2.18
C MET A 168 17.57 0.46 3.66
N GLY A 169 16.80 1.43 4.18
CA GLY A 169 16.38 1.50 5.57
C GLY A 169 15.55 0.29 6.00
N THR A 170 14.58 -0.15 5.21
CA THR A 170 13.77 -1.34 5.49
C THR A 170 14.62 -2.62 5.52
N ASN A 171 15.59 -2.75 4.63
CA ASN A 171 16.52 -3.88 4.61
C ASN A 171 17.45 -3.90 5.83
N MET A 172 17.97 -2.75 6.25
CA MET A 172 18.79 -2.61 7.45
C MET A 172 18.02 -2.97 8.73
N GLN A 173 16.75 -2.63 8.81
CA GLN A 173 15.91 -2.98 9.96
C GLN A 173 15.80 -4.49 10.20
N ARG A 174 15.88 -5.31 9.15
CA ARG A 174 15.88 -6.79 9.27
C ARG A 174 17.17 -7.33 9.86
N GLN A 175 18.27 -6.58 9.76
CA GLN A 175 19.58 -6.95 10.24
C GLN A 175 19.85 -6.45 11.65
N ALA A 176 18.94 -5.67 12.23
CA ALA A 176 19.06 -5.15 13.57
C ALA A 176 19.07 -6.29 14.60
N VAL A 177 20.03 -6.28 15.50
CA VAL A 177 20.13 -7.20 16.64
C VAL A 177 19.84 -6.44 17.93
N PRO A 178 19.19 -7.08 18.94
CA PRO A 178 19.02 -6.46 20.24
C PRO A 178 20.39 -6.25 20.91
N LEU A 179 20.58 -5.06 21.47
CA LEU A 179 21.69 -4.82 22.39
C LEU A 179 21.36 -5.51 23.71
N ILE A 180 22.26 -6.34 24.17
CA ILE A 180 22.17 -7.04 25.47
C ILE A 180 22.73 -6.13 26.56
#